data_265e04642f91d303ed560b906486eff8
#
_entry.id   265e04642f91d303ed560b906486eff8
#
_cell.length_a   1.000
_cell.length_b   1.000
_cell.length_c   1.000
_cell.angle_alpha   90.00
_cell.angle_beta   90.00
_cell.angle_gamma   90.00
#
_symmetry.space_group_name_H-M   'P 1'
#
loop_
_entity.id
_entity.type
_entity.pdbx_description
1 polymer ?
#
loop_
_entity_poly.entity_id
_entity_poly.type
_entity_poly.pdbx_seq_one_letter_code
_entity_poly.pdbx_strand_id
1 'polypeptide(L)'
;MAEPSEWAFPTELQPRAEDLRFDLDAALDALVLVRAEIPEDAFTAGILGTERIGNGVVIGADGLVLTIGYLITEAIAIWLTTNQGAAVAGYPLAYDQATGLGLIQPLGPLGVQPLARGSAADVGVGDAVVVAGHGGRAHALEAKLFAKREFAGYWEYVLDQALFTQPAHPQWGGAALIGRDGRLLGIGSLLVQEQSGSDQVQGNMIVPIDLLEPILADMVATGRSKRPARPWLGMYTTEVEGQLVVAGLAEGGPADRASVQVGDLVLEVAGERVTGLAQLFRKIWSLGPPGSEVPMTLAREGSISRVKLRSADRADFLKKPRLH
;
A
#
# COMPACT_ATOMS: atom_id res chain seq x y z
N MET A 1 21.25 13.78 13.07
CA MET A 1 19.96 13.69 12.37
C MET A 1 20.09 14.58 11.15
N ALA A 2 20.05 14.02 9.94
CA ALA A 2 20.01 14.84 8.75
C ALA A 2 18.68 15.58 8.73
N GLU A 3 18.71 16.91 8.56
CA GLU A 3 17.51 17.68 8.27
C GLU A 3 16.85 17.10 7.02
N PRO A 4 15.49 17.05 6.95
CA PRO A 4 14.84 16.68 5.72
C PRO A 4 15.35 17.61 4.63
N SER A 5 15.95 17.06 3.58
CA SER A 5 16.41 17.87 2.45
C SER A 5 15.20 18.67 1.95
N GLU A 6 15.34 20.00 1.89
CA GLU A 6 14.39 20.91 1.25
C GLU A 6 14.38 20.63 -0.27
N TRP A 7 13.79 19.50 -0.66
CA TRP A 7 13.55 19.26 -2.07
C TRP A 7 12.19 19.84 -2.45
N ALA A 8 12.09 20.31 -3.66
CA ALA A 8 10.85 20.82 -4.22
C ALA A 8 10.75 20.41 -5.68
N PHE A 9 9.55 20.19 -6.17
CA PHE A 9 9.35 20.08 -7.60
C PHE A 9 9.67 21.39 -8.31
N PRO A 10 10.32 21.34 -9.50
CA PRO A 10 10.38 22.48 -10.40
C PRO A 10 8.98 23.07 -10.62
N THR A 11 8.86 24.40 -10.73
CA THR A 11 7.56 25.09 -10.81
C THR A 11 6.71 24.63 -12.01
N GLU A 12 7.37 24.22 -13.08
CA GLU A 12 6.70 23.68 -14.29
C GLU A 12 6.03 22.30 -14.10
N LEU A 13 6.39 21.58 -13.04
CA LEU A 13 5.77 20.31 -12.66
C LEU A 13 4.74 20.46 -11.53
N GLN A 14 4.66 21.64 -10.92
CA GLN A 14 3.67 21.90 -9.89
C GLN A 14 2.31 22.21 -10.51
N PRO A 15 1.19 21.80 -9.87
CA PRO A 15 -0.15 22.12 -10.36
C PRO A 15 -0.40 23.62 -10.32
N ARG A 16 -0.96 24.17 -11.42
CA ARG A 16 -1.30 25.56 -11.53
C ARG A 16 -2.70 25.79 -10.98
N ALA A 17 -2.84 26.76 -10.07
CA ALA A 17 -4.14 27.06 -9.45
C ALA A 17 -5.22 27.43 -10.48
N GLU A 18 -4.85 28.07 -11.60
CA GLU A 18 -5.74 28.46 -12.69
C GLU A 18 -6.34 27.30 -13.47
N ASP A 19 -5.68 26.11 -13.45
CA ASP A 19 -6.13 24.90 -14.12
C ASP A 19 -7.02 24.02 -13.22
N LEU A 20 -7.15 24.39 -11.93
CA LEU A 20 -7.89 23.65 -10.93
C LEU A 20 -9.25 24.32 -10.62
N ARG A 21 -10.24 23.52 -10.25
CA ARG A 21 -11.59 23.99 -9.88
C ARG A 21 -11.81 24.02 -8.36
N PHE A 22 -10.72 23.98 -7.60
CA PHE A 22 -10.75 23.94 -6.14
C PHE A 22 -9.57 24.73 -5.57
N ASP A 23 -9.65 25.03 -4.27
CA ASP A 23 -8.55 25.65 -3.53
C ASP A 23 -7.48 24.60 -3.25
N LEU A 24 -6.37 24.67 -3.98
CA LEU A 24 -5.26 23.74 -3.85
C LEU A 24 -4.62 23.79 -2.46
N ASP A 25 -4.41 24.99 -1.92
CA ASP A 25 -3.76 25.14 -0.61
C ASP A 25 -4.61 24.52 0.49
N ALA A 26 -5.92 24.76 0.48
CA ALA A 26 -6.85 24.13 1.40
C ALA A 26 -6.86 22.59 1.29
N ALA A 27 -6.76 22.07 0.07
CA ALA A 27 -6.66 20.61 -0.14
C ALA A 27 -5.32 20.05 0.38
N LEU A 28 -4.21 20.76 0.14
CA LEU A 28 -2.88 20.36 0.58
C LEU A 28 -2.71 20.44 2.11
N ASP A 29 -3.43 21.33 2.79
CA ASP A 29 -3.42 21.42 4.25
C ASP A 29 -3.93 20.16 4.95
N ALA A 30 -4.74 19.35 4.27
CA ALA A 30 -5.20 18.06 4.78
C ALA A 30 -4.11 16.98 4.79
N LEU A 31 -2.93 17.23 4.19
CA LEU A 31 -1.85 16.26 4.14
C LEU A 31 -0.90 16.41 5.32
N VAL A 32 -0.53 15.29 5.90
CA VAL A 32 0.37 15.25 7.07
C VAL A 32 1.56 14.33 6.77
N LEU A 33 2.73 14.68 7.33
CA LEU A 33 3.85 13.75 7.39
C LEU A 33 3.54 12.69 8.43
N VAL A 34 3.75 11.44 8.07
CA VAL A 34 3.66 10.28 8.97
C VAL A 34 5.07 9.78 9.24
N ARG A 35 5.48 9.76 10.51
CA ARG A 35 6.70 9.08 10.95
C ARG A 35 6.29 8.00 11.95
N ALA A 36 6.70 6.76 11.70
CA ALA A 36 6.39 5.62 12.53
C ALA A 36 7.66 4.90 12.98
N GLU A 37 7.69 4.50 14.25
CA GLU A 37 8.74 3.70 14.86
C GLU A 37 8.24 2.28 15.05
N ILE A 38 9.01 1.31 14.57
CA ILE A 38 8.69 -0.12 14.59
C ILE A 38 9.74 -0.86 15.42
N PRO A 39 9.37 -1.80 16.29
CA PRO A 39 10.34 -2.60 17.04
C PRO A 39 11.28 -3.38 16.12
N GLU A 40 12.54 -3.52 16.51
CA GLU A 40 13.55 -4.27 15.75
C GLU A 40 13.16 -5.74 15.54
N ASP A 41 12.45 -6.31 16.52
CA ASP A 41 11.94 -7.68 16.52
C ASP A 41 10.53 -7.81 15.93
N ALA A 42 10.03 -6.78 15.23
CA ALA A 42 8.76 -6.85 14.51
C ALA A 42 8.91 -7.69 13.23
N PHE A 43 7.86 -8.43 12.88
CA PHE A 43 7.84 -9.30 11.71
C PHE A 43 8.18 -8.55 10.41
N THR A 44 7.73 -7.30 10.28
CA THR A 44 7.97 -6.48 9.08
C THR A 44 9.25 -5.65 9.14
N ALA A 45 9.99 -5.63 10.27
CA ALA A 45 11.17 -4.76 10.45
C ALA A 45 12.31 -5.10 9.48
N GLY A 46 12.57 -6.39 9.25
CA GLY A 46 13.65 -6.83 8.37
C GLY A 46 13.47 -6.45 6.90
N ILE A 47 12.21 -6.25 6.44
CA ILE A 47 11.90 -5.91 5.04
C ILE A 47 11.63 -4.41 4.87
N LEU A 48 10.92 -3.80 5.82
CA LEU A 48 10.42 -2.43 5.71
C LEU A 48 11.19 -1.42 6.58
N GLY A 49 12.11 -1.90 7.40
CA GLY A 49 12.86 -1.06 8.33
C GLY A 49 12.08 -0.76 9.63
N THR A 50 12.81 -0.17 10.59
CA THR A 50 12.32 0.19 11.93
C THR A 50 11.89 1.65 12.05
N GLU A 51 12.28 2.51 11.15
CA GLU A 51 11.80 3.88 10.99
C GLU A 51 11.14 4.01 9.61
N ARG A 52 9.87 4.41 9.59
CA ARG A 52 9.11 4.55 8.35
C ARG A 52 8.56 5.97 8.25
N ILE A 53 8.80 6.58 7.10
CA ILE A 53 8.39 7.95 6.81
C ILE A 53 7.55 7.94 5.54
N GLY A 54 6.45 8.68 5.55
CA GLY A 54 5.58 8.85 4.42
C GLY A 54 4.52 9.91 4.68
N ASN A 55 3.40 9.80 3.98
CA ASN A 55 2.33 10.78 4.02
C ASN A 55 1.03 10.16 4.55
N GLY A 56 0.14 11.00 5.00
CA GLY A 56 -1.23 10.66 5.32
C GLY A 56 -2.17 11.79 4.94
N VAL A 57 -3.43 11.47 4.82
CA VAL A 57 -4.50 12.39 4.45
C VAL A 57 -5.54 12.41 5.55
N VAL A 58 -5.84 13.58 6.10
CA VAL A 58 -6.96 13.76 7.03
C VAL A 58 -8.27 13.59 6.26
N ILE A 59 -9.08 12.62 6.65
CA ILE A 59 -10.34 12.25 5.96
C ILE A 59 -11.59 12.35 6.84
N GLY A 60 -11.44 12.57 8.14
CA GLY A 60 -12.51 12.70 9.10
C GLY A 60 -12.46 14.02 9.88
N ALA A 61 -13.63 14.54 10.28
CA ALA A 61 -13.73 15.75 11.09
C ALA A 61 -13.12 15.59 12.51
N ASP A 62 -12.97 14.33 12.96
CA ASP A 62 -12.27 13.94 14.18
C ASP A 62 -10.75 13.87 14.01
N GLY A 63 -10.25 14.23 12.82
CA GLY A 63 -8.84 14.18 12.45
C GLY A 63 -8.36 12.82 11.96
N LEU A 64 -9.23 11.83 11.75
CA LEU A 64 -8.86 10.50 11.24
C LEU A 64 -7.98 10.62 10.00
N VAL A 65 -6.80 9.96 10.03
CA VAL A 65 -5.81 9.99 8.94
C VAL A 65 -5.81 8.67 8.20
N LEU A 66 -5.95 8.74 6.87
CA LEU A 66 -5.76 7.63 5.95
C LEU A 66 -4.34 7.64 5.39
N THR A 67 -3.71 6.48 5.35
CA THR A 67 -2.37 6.28 4.78
C THR A 67 -2.26 4.91 4.12
N ILE A 68 -1.09 4.59 3.61
CA ILE A 68 -0.77 3.23 3.19
C ILE A 68 -0.29 2.40 4.40
N GLY A 69 -0.87 1.23 4.59
CA GLY A 69 -0.77 0.49 5.84
C GLY A 69 0.63 0.00 6.20
N TYR A 70 1.51 -0.26 5.21
CA TYR A 70 2.86 -0.70 5.51
C TYR A 70 3.69 0.34 6.29
N LEU A 71 3.31 1.62 6.25
CA LEU A 71 3.97 2.65 7.05
C LEU A 71 3.72 2.47 8.55
N ILE A 72 2.54 1.95 8.92
CA ILE A 72 2.09 1.92 10.32
C ILE A 72 1.96 0.52 10.91
N THR A 73 2.14 -0.53 10.08
CA THR A 73 2.05 -1.91 10.54
C THR A 73 3.11 -2.18 11.60
N GLU A 74 2.67 -2.69 12.78
CA GLU A 74 3.50 -2.97 13.96
C GLU A 74 4.14 -1.73 14.62
N ALA A 75 3.68 -0.50 14.29
CA ALA A 75 4.21 0.71 14.90
C ALA A 75 3.91 0.77 16.40
N ILE A 76 4.92 1.18 17.18
CA ILE A 76 4.80 1.45 18.64
C ILE A 76 4.69 2.95 18.92
N ALA A 77 5.12 3.79 17.99
CA ALA A 77 4.96 5.23 18.05
C ALA A 77 4.70 5.77 16.64
N ILE A 78 3.79 6.74 16.55
CA ILE A 78 3.52 7.48 15.31
C ILE A 78 3.47 8.96 15.64
N TRP A 79 4.10 9.75 14.79
CA TRP A 79 4.02 11.22 14.80
C TRP A 79 3.43 11.71 13.49
N LEU A 80 2.47 12.62 13.63
CA LEU A 80 1.81 13.32 12.53
C LEU A 80 2.26 14.77 12.56
N THR A 81 2.80 15.27 11.44
CA THR A 81 3.19 16.70 11.34
C THR A 81 2.37 17.35 10.24
N THR A 82 1.71 18.45 10.54
CA THR A 82 0.93 19.25 9.58
C THR A 82 1.83 20.16 8.77
N ASN A 83 1.34 20.71 7.66
CA ASN A 83 2.06 21.73 6.86
C ASN A 83 2.34 23.03 7.64
N GLN A 84 1.57 23.29 8.69
CA GLN A 84 1.78 24.44 9.60
C GLN A 84 2.79 24.14 10.71
N GLY A 85 3.38 22.93 10.73
CA GLY A 85 4.42 22.53 11.68
C GLY A 85 3.89 21.99 13.02
N ALA A 86 2.58 21.83 13.19
CA ALA A 86 2.04 21.17 14.39
C ALA A 86 2.37 19.67 14.36
N ALA A 87 2.98 19.18 15.44
CA ALA A 87 3.31 17.75 15.60
C ALA A 87 2.39 17.12 16.65
N VAL A 88 1.69 16.07 16.29
CA VAL A 88 0.71 15.37 17.14
C VAL A 88 1.02 13.88 17.12
N ALA A 89 1.01 13.23 18.30
CA ALA A 89 1.13 11.79 18.38
C ALA A 89 -0.09 11.10 17.77
N GLY A 90 0.12 9.94 17.14
CA GLY A 90 -0.93 9.13 16.52
C GLY A 90 -0.92 7.69 17.03
N TYR A 91 -2.07 7.05 16.96
CA TYR A 91 -2.26 5.64 17.27
C TYR A 91 -2.55 4.87 15.98
N PRO A 92 -1.85 3.75 15.69
CA PRO A 92 -2.13 2.92 14.52
C PRO A 92 -3.47 2.20 14.71
N LEU A 93 -4.55 2.83 14.24
CA LEU A 93 -5.92 2.40 14.51
C LEU A 93 -6.27 1.09 13.79
N ALA A 94 -5.95 1.00 12.52
CA ALA A 94 -6.33 -0.13 11.69
C ALA A 94 -5.42 -0.32 10.49
N TYR A 95 -5.34 -1.57 10.03
CA TYR A 95 -4.71 -1.95 8.78
C TYR A 95 -5.51 -3.05 8.08
N ASP A 96 -5.81 -2.87 6.80
CA ASP A 96 -6.44 -3.89 5.97
C ASP A 96 -5.44 -4.43 4.94
N GLN A 97 -5.02 -5.68 5.11
CA GLN A 97 -4.05 -6.34 4.23
C GLN A 97 -4.55 -6.46 2.79
N ALA A 98 -5.86 -6.65 2.59
CA ALA A 98 -6.41 -6.89 1.26
C ALA A 98 -6.40 -5.66 0.36
N THR A 99 -6.58 -4.47 0.95
CA THR A 99 -6.52 -3.19 0.24
C THR A 99 -5.16 -2.50 0.38
N GLY A 100 -4.41 -2.83 1.44
CA GLY A 100 -3.17 -2.13 1.81
C GLY A 100 -3.41 -0.81 2.53
N LEU A 101 -4.66 -0.38 2.77
CA LEU A 101 -4.98 0.87 3.44
C LEU A 101 -4.78 0.78 4.96
N GLY A 102 -4.34 1.88 5.57
CA GLY A 102 -4.15 2.01 7.01
C GLY A 102 -4.78 3.27 7.57
N LEU A 103 -5.23 3.21 8.81
CA LEU A 103 -5.83 4.33 9.53
C LEU A 103 -5.01 4.68 10.77
N ILE A 104 -4.84 5.98 11.01
CA ILE A 104 -4.20 6.51 12.20
C ILE A 104 -5.21 7.40 12.92
N GLN A 105 -5.40 7.17 14.22
CA GLN A 105 -6.15 8.05 15.09
C GLN A 105 -5.16 9.05 15.73
N PRO A 106 -5.26 10.36 15.46
CA PRO A 106 -4.46 11.35 16.17
C PRO A 106 -4.91 11.42 17.64
N LEU A 107 -3.95 11.60 18.53
CA LEU A 107 -4.17 11.71 19.98
C LEU A 107 -4.36 13.15 20.44
N GLY A 108 -4.46 14.08 19.52
CA GLY A 108 -4.74 15.48 19.73
C GLY A 108 -5.26 16.15 18.44
N PRO A 109 -5.73 17.40 18.51
CA PRO A 109 -6.25 18.08 17.33
C PRO A 109 -5.13 18.40 16.34
N LEU A 110 -5.35 18.07 15.06
CA LEU A 110 -4.44 18.44 13.97
C LEU A 110 -4.68 19.89 13.50
N GLY A 111 -5.87 20.44 13.74
CA GLY A 111 -6.22 21.82 13.35
C GLY A 111 -6.40 22.03 11.85
N VAL A 112 -6.56 20.95 11.07
CA VAL A 112 -6.74 20.99 9.62
C VAL A 112 -8.11 20.45 9.22
N GLN A 113 -8.61 20.89 8.07
CA GLN A 113 -9.88 20.39 7.53
C GLN A 113 -9.65 19.06 6.76
N PRO A 114 -10.59 18.11 6.84
CA PRO A 114 -10.47 16.86 6.11
C PRO A 114 -10.65 17.07 4.60
N LEU A 115 -9.87 16.33 3.81
CA LEU A 115 -10.05 16.26 2.37
C LEU A 115 -11.26 15.40 2.03
N ALA A 116 -12.18 15.93 1.24
CA ALA A 116 -13.36 15.19 0.80
C ALA A 116 -12.96 14.02 -0.10
N ARG A 117 -13.57 12.86 0.12
CA ARG A 117 -13.39 11.67 -0.72
C ARG A 117 -14.21 11.78 -1.99
N GLY A 118 -13.62 11.38 -3.13
CA GLY A 118 -14.29 11.20 -4.41
C GLY A 118 -14.42 9.72 -4.76
N SER A 119 -14.39 9.42 -6.05
CA SER A 119 -14.36 8.05 -6.57
C SER A 119 -13.30 7.93 -7.66
N ALA A 120 -12.56 6.85 -7.67
CA ALA A 120 -11.63 6.53 -8.75
C ALA A 120 -12.36 6.28 -10.09
N ALA A 121 -13.68 6.07 -10.07
CA ALA A 121 -14.51 5.99 -11.27
C ALA A 121 -14.61 7.34 -12.01
N ASP A 122 -14.45 8.45 -11.29
CA ASP A 122 -14.62 9.81 -11.83
C ASP A 122 -13.38 10.28 -12.64
N VAL A 123 -12.29 9.53 -12.65
CA VAL A 123 -11.07 9.85 -13.40
C VAL A 123 -10.81 8.82 -14.48
N GLY A 124 -10.47 9.26 -15.71
CA GLY A 124 -10.14 8.43 -16.86
C GLY A 124 -8.65 8.37 -17.17
N VAL A 125 -8.23 7.37 -17.95
CA VAL A 125 -6.86 7.32 -18.50
C VAL A 125 -6.65 8.54 -19.40
N GLY A 126 -5.55 9.27 -19.19
CA GLY A 126 -5.21 10.52 -19.84
C GLY A 126 -5.59 11.77 -19.05
N ASP A 127 -6.44 11.65 -18.04
CA ASP A 127 -6.85 12.79 -17.21
C ASP A 127 -5.69 13.30 -16.35
N ALA A 128 -5.64 14.64 -16.22
CA ALA A 128 -4.73 15.30 -15.30
C ALA A 128 -5.24 15.15 -13.86
N VAL A 129 -4.32 14.88 -12.96
CA VAL A 129 -4.51 14.68 -11.53
C VAL A 129 -3.37 15.33 -10.76
N VAL A 130 -3.55 15.53 -9.46
CA VAL A 130 -2.48 15.99 -8.57
C VAL A 130 -2.06 14.85 -7.68
N VAL A 131 -0.75 14.55 -7.62
CA VAL A 131 -0.17 13.66 -6.62
C VAL A 131 0.59 14.52 -5.62
N ALA A 132 0.22 14.47 -4.36
CA ALA A 132 0.80 15.35 -3.36
C ALA A 132 1.15 14.63 -2.05
N GLY A 133 2.29 15.00 -1.50
CA GLY A 133 2.72 14.66 -0.15
C GLY A 133 2.64 15.88 0.80
N HIS A 134 3.08 15.70 2.04
CA HIS A 134 3.30 16.77 3.00
C HIS A 134 4.36 17.74 2.47
N GLY A 135 4.18 19.06 2.73
CA GLY A 135 5.11 20.12 2.32
C GLY A 135 4.49 21.18 1.41
N GLY A 136 3.16 21.12 1.20
CA GLY A 136 2.43 22.14 0.45
C GLY A 136 2.70 22.09 -1.06
N ARG A 137 2.57 23.23 -1.75
CA ARG A 137 2.69 23.32 -3.22
C ARG A 137 4.01 22.80 -3.76
N ALA A 138 5.10 23.05 -3.06
CA ALA A 138 6.43 22.59 -3.45
C ALA A 138 6.54 21.07 -3.57
N HIS A 139 5.66 20.34 -2.88
CA HIS A 139 5.58 18.89 -2.83
C HIS A 139 4.30 18.35 -3.51
N ALA A 140 3.68 19.14 -4.37
CA ALA A 140 2.57 18.72 -5.21
C ALA A 140 3.02 18.60 -6.67
N LEU A 141 2.64 17.52 -7.32
CA LEU A 141 3.03 17.16 -8.68
C LEU A 141 1.81 17.13 -9.59
N GLU A 142 1.82 17.86 -10.68
CA GLU A 142 0.86 17.64 -11.77
C GLU A 142 1.24 16.35 -12.49
N ALA A 143 0.34 15.39 -12.48
CA ALA A 143 0.53 14.09 -13.10
C ALA A 143 -0.65 13.75 -14.02
N LYS A 144 -0.52 12.66 -14.77
CA LYS A 144 -1.59 12.06 -15.56
C LYS A 144 -1.83 10.64 -15.11
N LEU A 145 -3.09 10.23 -15.08
CA LEU A 145 -3.45 8.84 -14.96
C LEU A 145 -3.13 8.14 -16.28
N PHE A 146 -2.16 7.23 -16.30
CA PHE A 146 -1.77 6.55 -17.55
C PHE A 146 -2.34 5.14 -17.66
N ALA A 147 -2.76 4.52 -16.55
CA ALA A 147 -3.42 3.22 -16.59
C ALA A 147 -4.36 2.99 -15.40
N LYS A 148 -5.38 2.19 -15.63
CA LYS A 148 -6.20 1.52 -14.61
C LYS A 148 -6.18 0.04 -14.93
N ARG A 149 -5.57 -0.78 -14.10
CA ARG A 149 -5.42 -2.22 -14.36
C ARG A 149 -5.16 -3.00 -13.09
N GLU A 150 -5.26 -4.30 -13.22
CA GLU A 150 -4.85 -5.23 -12.17
C GLU A 150 -3.39 -4.98 -11.74
N PHE A 151 -3.15 -5.10 -10.45
CA PHE A 151 -1.82 -5.13 -9.85
C PHE A 151 -1.69 -6.33 -8.93
N ALA A 152 -0.61 -7.09 -9.08
CA ALA A 152 -0.24 -8.16 -8.16
C ALA A 152 1.17 -7.89 -7.60
N GLY A 153 1.28 -7.84 -6.28
CA GLY A 153 2.54 -7.66 -5.57
C GLY A 153 3.09 -8.99 -5.06
N TYR A 154 4.40 -9.15 -5.07
CA TYR A 154 5.10 -10.38 -4.69
C TYR A 154 4.80 -10.87 -3.25
N TRP A 155 4.21 -10.01 -2.41
CA TRP A 155 3.88 -10.26 -0.98
C TRP A 155 2.45 -10.75 -0.75
N GLU A 156 1.89 -11.53 -1.69
CA GLU A 156 0.53 -12.06 -1.66
C GLU A 156 -0.54 -10.97 -1.66
N TYR A 157 -0.41 -10.04 -2.60
CA TYR A 157 -1.28 -8.88 -2.73
C TYR A 157 -1.82 -8.76 -4.16
N VAL A 158 -3.13 -8.53 -4.29
CA VAL A 158 -3.78 -8.29 -5.60
C VAL A 158 -4.84 -7.21 -5.44
N LEU A 159 -4.77 -6.22 -6.31
CA LEU A 159 -5.86 -5.28 -6.58
C LEU A 159 -6.42 -5.57 -7.97
N ASP A 160 -7.74 -5.74 -8.07
CA ASP A 160 -8.42 -5.95 -9.36
C ASP A 160 -8.26 -4.72 -10.27
N GLN A 161 -8.22 -3.54 -9.67
CA GLN A 161 -7.97 -2.29 -10.35
C GLN A 161 -7.13 -1.38 -9.46
N ALA A 162 -5.88 -1.15 -9.83
CA ALA A 162 -5.02 -0.09 -9.30
C ALA A 162 -4.97 1.07 -10.29
N LEU A 163 -4.63 2.27 -9.80
CA LEU A 163 -4.42 3.46 -10.62
C LEU A 163 -2.91 3.68 -10.79
N PHE A 164 -2.50 4.12 -11.98
CA PHE A 164 -1.09 4.37 -12.26
C PHE A 164 -0.92 5.79 -12.78
N THR A 165 -0.04 6.57 -12.14
CA THR A 165 0.20 7.98 -12.47
C THR A 165 1.63 8.22 -12.93
N GLN A 166 1.82 9.20 -13.81
CA GLN A 166 3.11 9.63 -14.34
C GLN A 166 3.10 11.15 -14.56
N PRO A 167 4.22 11.85 -14.29
CA PRO A 167 5.48 11.36 -13.73
C PRO A 167 5.34 10.89 -12.28
N ALA A 168 6.38 10.22 -11.77
CA ALA A 168 6.36 9.68 -10.42
C ALA A 168 6.62 10.75 -9.36
N HIS A 169 5.84 10.73 -8.29
CA HIS A 169 6.15 11.46 -7.07
C HIS A 169 7.15 10.64 -6.23
N PRO A 170 8.30 11.19 -5.82
CA PRO A 170 9.35 10.42 -5.13
C PRO A 170 8.96 10.01 -3.71
N GLN A 171 8.05 10.74 -3.06
CA GLN A 171 7.51 10.40 -1.73
C GLN A 171 6.12 9.79 -1.86
N TRP A 172 6.01 8.67 -2.58
CA TRP A 172 4.75 8.03 -2.93
C TRP A 172 3.98 7.43 -1.75
N GLY A 173 4.68 6.95 -0.70
CA GLY A 173 4.05 6.24 0.42
C GLY A 173 3.03 7.11 1.15
N GLY A 174 1.75 6.79 1.01
CA GLY A 174 0.65 7.53 1.62
C GLY A 174 0.29 8.87 0.94
N ALA A 175 0.93 9.23 -0.17
CA ALA A 175 0.62 10.45 -0.92
C ALA A 175 -0.83 10.45 -1.42
N ALA A 176 -1.45 11.62 -1.47
CA ALA A 176 -2.81 11.80 -1.97
C ALA A 176 -2.82 11.84 -3.51
N LEU A 177 -3.72 11.08 -4.13
CA LEU A 177 -4.16 11.34 -5.50
C LEU A 177 -5.42 12.21 -5.44
N ILE A 178 -5.35 13.43 -5.98
CA ILE A 178 -6.43 14.40 -5.95
C ILE A 178 -6.94 14.63 -7.37
N GLY A 179 -8.25 14.56 -7.54
CA GLY A 179 -8.94 14.81 -8.80
C GLY A 179 -9.05 16.31 -9.12
N ARG A 180 -9.51 16.63 -10.31
CA ARG A 180 -9.71 18.02 -10.77
C ARG A 180 -10.77 18.80 -9.98
N ASP A 181 -11.61 18.10 -9.24
CA ASP A 181 -12.65 18.64 -8.35
C ASP A 181 -12.17 18.82 -6.90
N GLY A 182 -10.89 18.52 -6.63
CA GLY A 182 -10.28 18.63 -5.32
C GLY A 182 -10.57 17.46 -4.37
N ARG A 183 -11.15 16.36 -4.87
CA ARG A 183 -11.47 15.21 -4.05
C ARG A 183 -10.36 14.16 -4.07
N LEU A 184 -10.21 13.46 -2.96
CA LEU A 184 -9.28 12.34 -2.82
C LEU A 184 -9.76 11.15 -3.64
N LEU A 185 -8.96 10.69 -4.60
CA LEU A 185 -9.23 9.56 -5.48
C LEU A 185 -8.46 8.29 -5.11
N GLY A 186 -7.39 8.41 -4.33
CA GLY A 186 -6.59 7.27 -3.94
C GLY A 186 -5.38 7.64 -3.09
N ILE A 187 -4.68 6.62 -2.62
CA ILE A 187 -3.50 6.71 -1.76
C ILE A 187 -2.29 6.06 -2.43
N GLY A 188 -1.20 6.79 -2.51
CA GLY A 188 0.06 6.33 -3.08
C GLY A 188 0.64 5.14 -2.31
N SER A 189 1.06 4.12 -3.05
CA SER A 189 1.56 2.88 -2.47
C SER A 189 2.97 2.52 -2.92
N LEU A 190 3.27 2.61 -4.22
CA LEU A 190 4.54 2.16 -4.78
C LEU A 190 5.08 3.13 -5.83
N LEU A 191 6.41 3.11 -5.95
CA LEU A 191 7.10 3.51 -7.18
C LEU A 191 7.14 2.30 -8.10
N VAL A 192 6.72 2.50 -9.35
CA VAL A 192 6.73 1.45 -10.37
C VAL A 192 7.56 1.89 -11.57
N GLN A 193 8.17 0.92 -12.25
CA GLN A 193 8.83 1.13 -13.52
C GLN A 193 8.02 0.46 -14.60
N GLU A 194 7.71 1.20 -15.65
CA GLU A 194 6.93 0.74 -16.79
C GLU A 194 7.76 0.88 -18.09
N GLN A 195 7.58 -0.06 -18.99
CA GLN A 195 8.15 0.05 -20.33
C GLN A 195 7.20 0.88 -21.18
N SER A 196 7.67 2.00 -21.73
CA SER A 196 6.92 2.84 -22.68
C SER A 196 7.69 2.90 -24.00
N GLY A 197 7.38 2.03 -24.93
CA GLY A 197 8.17 1.86 -26.15
C GLY A 197 9.59 1.37 -25.84
N SER A 198 10.61 2.16 -26.22
CA SER A 198 12.02 1.89 -25.90
C SER A 198 12.45 2.40 -24.53
N ASP A 199 11.65 3.24 -23.87
CA ASP A 199 12.04 3.96 -22.68
C ASP A 199 11.45 3.31 -21.42
N GLN A 200 12.23 3.29 -20.34
CA GLN A 200 11.72 3.02 -19.00
C GLN A 200 11.21 4.31 -18.38
N VAL A 201 9.96 4.32 -17.99
CA VAL A 201 9.35 5.46 -17.29
C VAL A 201 8.97 5.07 -15.86
N GLN A 202 9.16 6.02 -14.96
CA GLN A 202 8.74 5.85 -13.57
C GLN A 202 7.35 6.42 -13.36
N GLY A 203 6.54 5.70 -12.60
CA GLY A 203 5.20 6.10 -12.20
C GLY A 203 4.92 5.70 -10.76
N ASN A 204 3.75 6.06 -10.27
CA ASN A 204 3.26 5.58 -8.99
C ASN A 204 2.07 4.65 -9.16
N MET A 205 2.04 3.59 -8.39
CA MET A 205 0.84 2.78 -8.17
C MET A 205 0.07 3.33 -6.98
N ILE A 206 -1.21 3.60 -7.20
CA ILE A 206 -2.14 4.22 -6.27
C ILE A 206 -3.27 3.24 -5.94
N VAL A 207 -3.57 3.10 -4.67
CA VAL A 207 -4.72 2.32 -4.18
C VAL A 207 -5.98 3.19 -4.30
N PRO A 208 -7.02 2.77 -5.04
CA PRO A 208 -8.25 3.53 -5.21
C PRO A 208 -8.97 3.79 -3.89
N ILE A 209 -9.51 5.00 -3.71
CA ILE A 209 -10.26 5.39 -2.51
C ILE A 209 -11.54 4.59 -2.31
N ASP A 210 -12.13 4.10 -3.39
CA ASP A 210 -13.37 3.30 -3.38
C ASP A 210 -13.23 2.01 -2.57
N LEU A 211 -12.00 1.51 -2.40
CA LEU A 211 -11.73 0.33 -1.59
C LEU A 211 -11.88 0.58 -0.08
N LEU A 212 -11.85 1.85 0.35
CA LEU A 212 -11.98 2.22 1.75
C LEU A 212 -13.42 2.15 2.24
N GLU A 213 -14.37 2.67 1.47
CA GLU A 213 -15.76 2.84 1.92
C GLU A 213 -16.39 1.55 2.47
N PRO A 214 -16.24 0.38 1.80
CA PRO A 214 -16.84 -0.86 2.29
C PRO A 214 -16.23 -1.41 3.60
N ILE A 215 -15.08 -0.90 4.02
CA ILE A 215 -14.34 -1.41 5.19
C ILE A 215 -14.13 -0.36 6.28
N LEU A 216 -14.35 0.93 5.99
CA LEU A 216 -14.03 2.03 6.89
C LEU A 216 -14.70 1.89 8.26
N ALA A 217 -16.01 1.64 8.28
CA ALA A 217 -16.76 1.52 9.53
C ALA A 217 -16.23 0.36 10.41
N ASP A 218 -15.91 -0.77 9.81
CA ASP A 218 -15.33 -1.91 10.53
C ASP A 218 -13.92 -1.60 11.03
N MET A 219 -13.08 -1.00 10.21
CA MET A 219 -11.72 -0.62 10.59
C MET A 219 -11.72 0.34 11.78
N VAL A 220 -12.60 1.34 11.76
CA VAL A 220 -12.74 2.28 12.89
C VAL A 220 -13.24 1.59 14.15
N ALA A 221 -14.24 0.71 14.03
CA ALA A 221 -14.88 0.09 15.19
C ALA A 221 -14.04 -1.04 15.82
N THR A 222 -13.25 -1.78 15.04
CA THR A 222 -12.61 -3.03 15.48
C THR A 222 -11.11 -3.13 15.15
N GLY A 223 -10.53 -2.11 14.52
CA GLY A 223 -9.13 -2.11 14.07
C GLY A 223 -8.85 -2.96 12.83
N ARG A 224 -9.87 -3.56 12.22
CA ARG A 224 -9.73 -4.41 11.03
C ARG A 224 -11.05 -4.54 10.26
N SER A 225 -10.95 -4.86 8.98
CA SER A 225 -12.11 -5.24 8.19
C SER A 225 -12.74 -6.56 8.68
N LYS A 226 -14.07 -6.68 8.60
CA LYS A 226 -14.80 -7.94 8.86
C LYS A 226 -14.77 -8.90 7.66
N ARG A 227 -14.13 -8.52 6.56
CA ARG A 227 -13.93 -9.44 5.44
C ARG A 227 -13.16 -10.68 5.93
N PRO A 228 -13.50 -11.88 5.42
CA PRO A 228 -12.74 -13.08 5.76
C PRO A 228 -11.26 -12.88 5.46
N ALA A 229 -10.40 -13.24 6.41
CA ALA A 229 -8.97 -13.23 6.18
C ALA A 229 -8.61 -14.18 5.03
N ARG A 230 -7.66 -13.78 4.21
CA ARG A 230 -7.15 -14.61 3.12
C ARG A 230 -6.13 -15.62 3.67
N PRO A 231 -6.14 -16.88 3.17
CA PRO A 231 -5.08 -17.82 3.50
C PRO A 231 -3.74 -17.28 3.01
N TRP A 232 -2.76 -17.20 3.90
CA TRP A 232 -1.42 -16.67 3.66
C TRP A 232 -0.39 -17.79 3.79
N LEU A 233 0.58 -17.81 2.88
CA LEU A 233 1.65 -18.81 2.87
C LEU A 233 3.00 -18.28 3.34
N GLY A 234 3.21 -16.97 3.31
CA GLY A 234 4.51 -16.38 3.61
C GLY A 234 5.53 -16.65 2.51
N MET A 235 5.08 -16.70 1.28
CA MET A 235 5.90 -17.01 0.11
C MET A 235 5.94 -15.79 -0.80
N TYR A 236 7.09 -15.14 -0.86
CA TYR A 236 7.31 -14.00 -1.74
C TYR A 236 7.67 -14.52 -3.14
N THR A 237 6.71 -14.37 -4.06
CA THR A 237 6.84 -14.93 -5.41
C THR A 237 6.92 -13.82 -6.44
N THR A 238 7.81 -13.95 -7.41
CA THR A 238 7.97 -13.00 -8.53
C THR A 238 7.85 -13.70 -9.87
N GLU A 239 7.60 -12.94 -10.93
CA GLU A 239 7.58 -13.41 -12.29
C GLU A 239 8.94 -13.13 -12.95
N VAL A 240 9.60 -14.18 -13.42
CA VAL A 240 10.87 -14.10 -14.15
C VAL A 240 10.71 -14.91 -15.43
N GLU A 241 10.83 -14.28 -16.60
CA GLU A 241 10.71 -14.94 -17.91
C GLU A 241 9.44 -15.79 -18.07
N GLY A 242 8.32 -15.29 -17.53
CA GLY A 242 7.03 -15.99 -17.60
C GLY A 242 6.90 -17.18 -16.63
N GLN A 243 7.81 -17.33 -15.69
CA GLN A 243 7.78 -18.32 -14.63
C GLN A 243 7.56 -17.67 -13.26
N LEU A 244 6.86 -18.38 -12.39
CA LEU A 244 6.65 -17.97 -11.00
C LEU A 244 7.77 -18.54 -10.13
N VAL A 245 8.64 -17.66 -9.61
CA VAL A 245 9.81 -18.04 -8.82
C VAL A 245 9.62 -17.58 -7.39
N VAL A 246 9.91 -18.44 -6.42
CA VAL A 246 9.97 -18.09 -5.01
C VAL A 246 11.21 -17.23 -4.79
N ALA A 247 11.02 -15.93 -4.57
CA ALA A 247 12.09 -14.95 -4.36
C ALA A 247 12.47 -14.78 -2.89
N GLY A 248 11.59 -15.21 -1.96
CA GLY A 248 11.83 -15.11 -0.53
C GLY A 248 10.75 -15.82 0.27
N LEU A 249 11.04 -16.03 1.55
CA LEU A 249 10.12 -16.66 2.50
C LEU A 249 10.03 -15.80 3.77
N ALA A 250 8.85 -15.82 4.36
CA ALA A 250 8.66 -15.29 5.70
C ALA A 250 9.18 -16.32 6.72
N GLU A 251 10.11 -15.92 7.56
CA GLU A 251 10.69 -16.77 8.60
C GLU A 251 9.59 -17.36 9.51
N GLY A 252 9.62 -18.67 9.73
CA GLY A 252 8.60 -19.39 10.48
C GLY A 252 7.21 -19.38 9.85
N GLY A 253 7.08 -18.90 8.60
CA GLY A 253 5.83 -18.91 7.84
C GLY A 253 5.43 -20.31 7.34
N PRO A 254 4.21 -20.48 6.81
CA PRO A 254 3.74 -21.76 6.28
C PRO A 254 4.65 -22.38 5.20
N ALA A 255 5.14 -21.58 4.26
CA ALA A 255 6.00 -22.06 3.18
C ALA A 255 7.39 -22.49 3.70
N ASP A 256 7.97 -21.72 4.61
CA ASP A 256 9.24 -22.02 5.26
C ASP A 256 9.16 -23.35 6.02
N ARG A 257 8.11 -23.54 6.82
CA ARG A 257 7.86 -24.81 7.56
C ARG A 257 7.62 -26.02 6.65
N ALA A 258 7.14 -25.78 5.42
CA ALA A 258 6.89 -26.85 4.45
C ALA A 258 8.11 -27.14 3.57
N SER A 259 9.29 -26.59 3.90
CA SER A 259 10.56 -26.80 3.17
C SER A 259 10.53 -26.29 1.73
N VAL A 260 9.71 -25.29 1.43
CA VAL A 260 9.81 -24.47 0.22
C VAL A 260 11.14 -23.71 0.29
N GLN A 261 11.80 -23.50 -0.82
CA GLN A 261 13.07 -22.77 -0.85
C GLN A 261 13.04 -21.62 -1.86
N VAL A 262 13.86 -20.63 -1.62
CA VAL A 262 14.14 -19.58 -2.60
C VAL A 262 14.71 -20.22 -3.86
N GLY A 263 14.19 -19.83 -5.03
CA GLY A 263 14.52 -20.42 -6.33
C GLY A 263 13.56 -21.53 -6.78
N ASP A 264 12.66 -22.02 -5.93
CA ASP A 264 11.62 -22.96 -6.37
C ASP A 264 10.72 -22.31 -7.42
N LEU A 265 10.39 -23.07 -8.46
CA LEU A 265 9.39 -22.68 -9.47
C LEU A 265 8.02 -23.19 -9.06
N VAL A 266 7.03 -22.32 -9.01
CA VAL A 266 5.64 -22.68 -8.73
C VAL A 266 4.96 -23.08 -10.03
N LEU A 267 4.61 -24.37 -10.18
CA LEU A 267 4.00 -24.90 -11.39
C LEU A 267 2.48 -24.99 -11.28
N GLU A 268 1.99 -25.51 -10.16
CA GLU A 268 0.56 -25.78 -9.95
C GLU A 268 0.14 -25.51 -8.51
N VAL A 269 -1.12 -25.10 -8.33
CA VAL A 269 -1.82 -25.03 -7.06
C VAL A 269 -3.07 -25.89 -7.15
N ALA A 270 -3.24 -26.85 -6.24
CA ALA A 270 -4.33 -27.81 -6.23
C ALA A 270 -4.54 -28.52 -7.59
N GLY A 271 -3.43 -28.87 -8.27
CA GLY A 271 -3.44 -29.55 -9.56
C GLY A 271 -3.76 -28.66 -10.77
N GLU A 272 -3.97 -27.37 -10.59
CA GLU A 272 -4.16 -26.42 -11.69
C GLU A 272 -2.89 -25.60 -11.92
N ARG A 273 -2.47 -25.49 -13.18
CA ARG A 273 -1.31 -24.71 -13.60
C ARG A 273 -1.55 -23.22 -13.33
N VAL A 274 -0.53 -22.55 -12.79
CA VAL A 274 -0.52 -21.11 -12.56
C VAL A 274 0.62 -20.47 -13.36
N THR A 275 0.36 -19.32 -13.98
CA THR A 275 1.31 -18.65 -14.86
C THR A 275 1.56 -17.17 -14.52
N GLY A 276 0.80 -16.64 -13.56
CA GLY A 276 0.94 -15.25 -13.13
C GLY A 276 0.61 -15.07 -11.64
N LEU A 277 1.15 -14.02 -11.02
CA LEU A 277 0.99 -13.75 -9.59
C LEU A 277 -0.47 -13.62 -9.17
N ALA A 278 -1.27 -12.86 -9.91
CA ALA A 278 -2.68 -12.68 -9.58
C ALA A 278 -3.45 -14.01 -9.62
N GLN A 279 -3.17 -14.85 -10.62
CA GLN A 279 -3.76 -16.19 -10.74
C GLN A 279 -3.33 -17.07 -9.57
N LEU A 280 -2.03 -17.08 -9.25
CA LEU A 280 -1.47 -17.83 -8.12
C LEU A 280 -2.20 -17.48 -6.82
N PHE A 281 -2.26 -16.20 -6.48
CA PHE A 281 -2.84 -15.77 -5.22
C PHE A 281 -4.35 -16.00 -5.16
N ARG A 282 -5.09 -15.69 -6.22
CA ARG A 282 -6.53 -16.00 -6.27
C ARG A 282 -6.82 -17.49 -6.13
N LYS A 283 -5.98 -18.34 -6.76
CA LYS A 283 -6.12 -19.78 -6.62
C LYS A 283 -5.90 -20.23 -5.18
N ILE A 284 -4.84 -19.74 -4.51
CA ILE A 284 -4.58 -20.01 -3.10
C ILE A 284 -5.78 -19.57 -2.25
N TRP A 285 -6.27 -18.34 -2.45
CA TRP A 285 -7.38 -17.79 -1.66
C TRP A 285 -8.71 -18.51 -1.88
N SER A 286 -8.91 -19.13 -3.04
CA SER A 286 -10.11 -19.89 -3.34
C SER A 286 -10.20 -21.24 -2.60
N LEU A 287 -9.10 -21.73 -2.01
CA LEU A 287 -9.06 -23.01 -1.34
C LEU A 287 -9.64 -22.99 0.08
N GLY A 288 -9.94 -21.82 0.62
CA GLY A 288 -10.61 -21.69 1.91
C GLY A 288 -10.03 -20.60 2.81
N PRO A 289 -10.43 -20.56 4.09
CA PRO A 289 -9.91 -19.62 5.07
C PRO A 289 -8.47 -19.96 5.51
N PRO A 290 -7.81 -19.09 6.30
CA PRO A 290 -6.58 -19.43 7.00
C PRO A 290 -6.69 -20.77 7.73
N GLY A 291 -5.62 -21.60 7.64
CA GLY A 291 -5.61 -22.98 8.14
C GLY A 291 -5.95 -24.02 7.10
N SER A 292 -6.42 -23.63 5.90
CA SER A 292 -6.67 -24.56 4.79
C SER A 292 -5.37 -25.15 4.24
N GLU A 293 -5.45 -26.40 3.79
CA GLU A 293 -4.35 -27.06 3.08
C GLU A 293 -4.25 -26.56 1.64
N VAL A 294 -3.05 -26.17 1.24
CA VAL A 294 -2.73 -25.68 -0.10
C VAL A 294 -1.74 -26.66 -0.75
N PRO A 295 -2.23 -27.61 -1.59
CA PRO A 295 -1.35 -28.49 -2.36
C PRO A 295 -0.68 -27.71 -3.48
N MET A 296 0.65 -27.82 -3.58
CA MET A 296 1.43 -27.18 -4.62
C MET A 296 2.37 -28.14 -5.31
N THR A 297 2.58 -27.96 -6.60
CA THR A 297 3.62 -28.63 -7.39
C THR A 297 4.73 -27.62 -7.64
N LEU A 298 5.94 -27.93 -7.17
CA LEU A 298 7.13 -27.10 -7.29
C LEU A 298 8.20 -27.80 -8.13
N ALA A 299 9.01 -27.04 -8.86
CA ALA A 299 10.20 -27.56 -9.49
C ALA A 299 11.45 -26.93 -8.88
N ARG A 300 12.46 -27.76 -8.61
CA ARG A 300 13.77 -27.37 -8.08
C ARG A 300 14.85 -28.19 -8.77
N GLU A 301 15.82 -27.53 -9.38
CA GLU A 301 16.97 -28.19 -10.05
C GLU A 301 16.57 -29.36 -10.97
N GLY A 302 15.50 -29.15 -11.76
CA GLY A 302 14.98 -30.16 -12.67
C GLY A 302 14.12 -31.27 -12.04
N SER A 303 13.99 -31.29 -10.72
CA SER A 303 13.13 -32.24 -10.00
C SER A 303 11.78 -31.61 -9.66
N ILE A 304 10.72 -32.39 -9.81
CA ILE A 304 9.36 -31.96 -9.45
C ILE A 304 8.97 -32.57 -8.10
N SER A 305 8.49 -31.73 -7.20
CA SER A 305 8.00 -32.12 -5.88
C SER A 305 6.55 -31.66 -5.67
N ARG A 306 5.79 -32.43 -4.91
CA ARG A 306 4.47 -32.04 -4.45
C ARG A 306 4.53 -31.80 -2.95
N VAL A 307 4.14 -30.59 -2.53
CA VAL A 307 4.13 -30.17 -1.13
C VAL A 307 2.71 -29.79 -0.72
N LYS A 308 2.41 -29.94 0.55
CA LYS A 308 1.16 -29.52 1.15
C LYS A 308 1.46 -28.47 2.23
N LEU A 309 1.04 -27.24 1.97
CA LEU A 309 1.23 -26.16 2.91
C LEU A 309 -0.06 -25.95 3.71
N ARG A 310 0.06 -25.75 5.01
CA ARG A 310 -1.06 -25.32 5.83
C ARG A 310 -0.99 -23.82 5.97
N SER A 311 -1.91 -23.13 5.31
CA SER A 311 -1.97 -21.65 5.32
C SER A 311 -2.24 -21.10 6.73
N ALA A 312 -1.94 -19.82 6.94
CA ALA A 312 -2.16 -19.12 8.20
C ALA A 312 -2.87 -17.77 7.98
N ASP A 313 -3.35 -17.15 9.04
CA ASP A 313 -3.69 -15.72 9.01
C ASP A 313 -2.39 -14.92 9.18
N ARG A 314 -2.09 -14.06 8.22
CA ARG A 314 -0.90 -13.18 8.32
C ARG A 314 -0.91 -12.32 9.56
N ALA A 315 -2.10 -11.93 10.05
CA ALA A 315 -2.25 -11.11 11.25
C ALA A 315 -1.71 -11.78 12.52
N ASP A 316 -1.60 -13.14 12.54
CA ASP A 316 -1.05 -13.87 13.68
C ASP A 316 0.47 -13.70 13.83
N PHE A 317 1.15 -13.25 12.79
CA PHE A 317 2.60 -12.98 12.77
C PHE A 317 2.94 -11.54 13.13
N LEU A 318 1.96 -10.63 13.06
CA LEU A 318 2.17 -9.22 13.31
C LEU A 318 2.05 -8.89 14.80
N LYS A 319 2.94 -8.03 15.28
CA LYS A 319 2.80 -7.44 16.62
C LYS A 319 1.59 -6.52 16.66
N LYS A 320 0.79 -6.68 17.68
CA LYS A 320 -0.35 -5.79 17.93
C LYS A 320 0.11 -4.55 18.68
N PRO A 321 -0.42 -3.35 18.37
CA PRO A 321 -0.16 -2.15 19.15
C PRO A 321 -0.53 -2.42 20.63
N ARG A 322 0.35 -2.03 21.55
CA ARG A 322 0.03 -2.09 22.99
C ARG A 322 -0.58 -0.75 23.37
N LEU A 323 -1.78 -0.79 23.92
CA LEU A 323 -2.34 0.33 24.67
C LEU A 323 -1.59 0.38 26.02
N HIS A 324 -0.87 1.46 26.25
CA HIS A 324 -0.29 1.77 27.56
C HIS A 324 -1.19 2.70 28.33
#